data_ea5c669d8d29cf684f501e7d28818b7a
#
_entry.id   ea5c669d8d29cf684f501e7d28818b7a
#
_cell.length_a   1.000
_cell.length_b   1.000
_cell.length_c   1.000
_cell.angle_alpha   90.00
_cell.angle_beta   90.00
_cell.angle_gamma   90.00
#
_symmetry.space_group_name_H-M   'P 1'
#
loop_
_entity.id
_entity.type
_entity.pdbx_description
1 polymer ?
#
loop_
_entity_poly.entity_id
_entity_poly.type
_entity_poly.pdbx_seq_one_letter_code
_entity_poly.pdbx_strand_id
1 'polypeptide(L)'
;MKKLTWWFRIVGGFYLLLGVMNLYGTFVDPALFAGNLPYPATDEVVKAFVDGWSPFAFEIVGIATFMLWASRDPRKYLGAVWLLVWLEFMHGVLDDIYLIANGYDAVGYIVFIIIHLVIIVTGVMAARQASAQAVEPRQAVSLRAS
;
A
#
# COMPACT_ATOMS: atom_id res chain seq x y z
N MET A 1 -19.49 -0.37 -7.44
CA MET A 1 -18.49 -0.75 -8.46
C MET A 1 -17.48 0.37 -8.74
N LYS A 2 -17.89 1.55 -9.20
CA LYS A 2 -16.96 2.64 -9.57
C LYS A 2 -15.97 3.01 -8.45
N LYS A 3 -16.40 3.06 -7.18
CA LYS A 3 -15.54 3.40 -6.04
C LYS A 3 -14.40 2.40 -5.85
N LEU A 4 -14.68 1.11 -5.93
CA LEU A 4 -13.65 0.06 -5.81
C LEU A 4 -12.64 0.10 -6.96
N THR A 5 -13.10 0.30 -8.20
CA THR A 5 -12.22 0.49 -9.36
C THR A 5 -11.27 1.68 -9.17
N TRP A 6 -11.82 2.81 -8.72
CA TRP A 6 -11.01 4.00 -8.48
C TRP A 6 -10.05 3.83 -7.31
N TRP A 7 -10.45 3.14 -6.25
CA TRP A 7 -9.57 2.82 -5.14
C TRP A 7 -8.36 2.01 -5.61
N PHE A 8 -8.56 0.94 -6.38
CA PHE A 8 -7.46 0.16 -6.97
C PHE A 8 -6.52 1.02 -7.84
N ARG A 9 -7.09 1.95 -8.62
CA ARG A 9 -6.29 2.81 -9.52
C ARG A 9 -5.50 3.87 -8.76
N ILE A 10 -6.13 4.54 -7.80
CA ILE A 10 -5.49 5.60 -7.04
C ILE A 10 -4.40 5.02 -6.15
N VAL A 11 -4.71 3.98 -5.39
CA VAL A 11 -3.73 3.36 -4.50
C VAL A 11 -2.63 2.66 -5.31
N GLY A 12 -2.97 1.95 -6.38
CA GLY A 12 -1.98 1.34 -7.27
C GLY A 12 -1.08 2.38 -7.96
N GLY A 13 -1.63 3.52 -8.36
CA GLY A 13 -0.84 4.64 -8.93
C GLY A 13 0.10 5.27 -7.89
N PHE A 14 -0.38 5.47 -6.67
CA PHE A 14 0.42 5.96 -5.56
C PHE A 14 1.59 5.01 -5.24
N TYR A 15 1.32 3.71 -5.12
CA TYR A 15 2.37 2.71 -4.91
C TYR A 15 3.34 2.60 -6.08
N LEU A 16 2.86 2.77 -7.31
CA LEU A 16 3.75 2.77 -8.47
C LEU A 16 4.73 3.93 -8.40
N LEU A 17 4.25 5.12 -8.03
CA LEU A 17 5.11 6.29 -7.82
C LEU A 17 6.15 6.04 -6.73
N LEU A 18 5.70 5.56 -5.55
CA LEU A 18 6.62 5.20 -4.46
C LEU A 18 7.62 4.12 -4.87
N GLY A 19 7.16 3.08 -5.58
CA GLY A 19 8.02 2.01 -6.06
C GLY A 19 9.10 2.50 -7.01
N VAL A 20 8.74 3.37 -7.96
CA VAL A 20 9.72 3.99 -8.88
C VAL A 20 10.74 4.83 -8.11
N MET A 21 10.29 5.63 -7.13
CA MET A 21 11.20 6.41 -6.28
C MET A 21 12.14 5.52 -5.47
N ASN A 22 11.63 4.43 -4.89
CA ASN A 22 12.43 3.47 -4.15
C ASN A 22 13.44 2.73 -5.04
N LEU A 23 13.03 2.31 -6.25
CA LEU A 23 13.97 1.70 -7.21
C LEU A 23 15.03 2.69 -7.67
N TYR A 24 14.67 3.96 -7.87
CA TYR A 24 15.65 5.00 -8.20
C TYR A 24 16.67 5.16 -7.06
N GLY A 25 16.21 5.26 -5.80
CA GLY A 25 17.10 5.31 -4.63
C GLY A 25 17.97 4.06 -4.50
N THR A 26 17.44 2.88 -4.82
CA THR A 26 18.17 1.62 -4.71
C THR A 26 19.27 1.50 -5.78
N PHE A 27 18.99 1.88 -7.03
CA PHE A 27 19.87 1.56 -8.16
C PHE A 27 20.61 2.75 -8.78
N VAL A 28 20.13 3.98 -8.52
CA VAL A 28 20.69 5.17 -9.18
C VAL A 28 21.28 6.14 -8.18
N ASP A 29 20.55 6.47 -7.11
CA ASP A 29 20.99 7.46 -6.12
C ASP A 29 20.70 6.98 -4.68
N PRO A 30 21.58 6.13 -4.11
CA PRO A 30 21.45 5.68 -2.72
C PRO A 30 21.45 6.81 -1.69
N ALA A 31 21.97 7.99 -2.02
CA ALA A 31 21.97 9.15 -1.14
C ALA A 31 20.56 9.65 -0.79
N LEU A 32 19.55 9.30 -1.59
CA LEU A 32 18.14 9.55 -1.25
C LEU A 32 17.72 8.97 0.11
N PHE A 33 18.32 7.85 0.51
CA PHE A 33 18.02 7.21 1.78
C PHE A 33 18.85 7.78 2.95
N ALA A 34 20.01 8.37 2.65
CA ALA A 34 20.96 8.82 3.66
C ALA A 34 20.37 9.86 4.61
N GLY A 35 19.55 10.78 4.10
CA GLY A 35 18.92 11.84 4.88
C GLY A 35 17.84 11.37 5.87
N ASN A 36 17.35 10.14 5.73
CA ASN A 36 16.30 9.58 6.56
C ASN A 36 16.85 8.62 7.64
N LEU A 37 18.16 8.32 7.62
CA LEU A 37 18.77 7.40 8.58
C LEU A 37 19.01 8.11 9.91
N PRO A 38 18.73 7.46 11.06
CA PRO A 38 19.01 7.99 12.40
C PRO A 38 20.48 7.79 12.82
N TYR A 39 21.33 7.36 11.90
CA TYR A 39 22.73 7.06 12.11
C TYR A 39 23.61 7.87 11.16
N PRO A 40 24.93 8.02 11.44
CA PRO A 40 25.86 8.60 10.46
C PRO A 40 25.79 7.84 9.14
N ALA A 41 25.50 8.53 8.06
CA ALA A 41 25.34 7.95 6.73
C ALA A 41 26.70 7.70 6.06
N THR A 42 27.49 6.76 6.61
CA THR A 42 28.69 6.26 5.92
C THR A 42 28.28 5.42 4.71
N ASP A 43 29.19 5.25 3.75
CA ASP A 43 28.93 4.44 2.54
C ASP A 43 28.49 3.00 2.88
N GLU A 44 29.10 2.41 3.93
CA GLU A 44 28.75 1.06 4.38
C GLU A 44 27.32 1.02 4.99
N VAL A 45 26.95 2.02 5.78
CA VAL A 45 25.61 2.11 6.39
C VAL A 45 24.54 2.30 5.32
N VAL A 46 24.78 3.21 4.37
CA VAL A 46 23.85 3.44 3.24
C VAL A 46 23.74 2.17 2.39
N LYS A 47 24.85 1.52 2.10
CA LYS A 47 24.84 0.27 1.33
C LYS A 47 24.08 -0.83 2.05
N ALA A 48 24.30 -1.03 3.35
CA ALA A 48 23.61 -2.05 4.14
C ALA A 48 22.10 -1.78 4.19
N PHE A 49 21.70 -0.50 4.32
CA PHE A 49 20.30 -0.10 4.25
C PHE A 49 19.68 -0.42 2.89
N VAL A 50 20.32 -0.01 1.80
CA VAL A 50 19.84 -0.25 0.43
C VAL A 50 19.70 -1.74 0.13
N ASP A 51 20.71 -2.55 0.50
CA ASP A 51 20.66 -4.00 0.31
C ASP A 51 19.48 -4.64 1.07
N GLY A 52 19.23 -4.20 2.33
CA GLY A 52 18.11 -4.68 3.13
C GLY A 52 16.75 -4.16 2.67
N TRP A 53 16.71 -2.96 2.08
CA TRP A 53 15.49 -2.31 1.61
C TRP A 53 15.06 -2.75 0.20
N SER A 54 15.99 -3.26 -0.61
CA SER A 54 15.73 -3.61 -2.01
C SER A 54 14.56 -4.59 -2.22
N PRO A 55 14.35 -5.65 -1.39
CA PRO A 55 13.20 -6.53 -1.55
C PRO A 55 11.86 -5.79 -1.41
N PHE A 56 11.79 -4.82 -0.47
CA PHE A 56 10.61 -4.00 -0.26
C PHE A 56 10.32 -3.08 -1.46
N ALA A 57 11.35 -2.50 -2.08
CA ALA A 57 11.20 -1.70 -3.29
C ALA A 57 10.57 -2.51 -4.45
N PHE A 58 10.98 -3.76 -4.65
CA PHE A 58 10.38 -4.66 -5.64
C PHE A 58 8.95 -5.06 -5.25
N GLU A 59 8.70 -5.33 -3.97
CA GLU A 59 7.37 -5.68 -3.46
C GLU A 59 6.35 -4.57 -3.73
N ILE A 60 6.70 -3.31 -3.44
CA ILE A 60 5.84 -2.15 -3.72
C ILE A 60 5.46 -2.09 -5.21
N VAL A 61 6.43 -2.29 -6.12
CA VAL A 61 6.14 -2.30 -7.56
C VAL A 61 5.27 -3.48 -7.96
N GLY A 62 5.50 -4.66 -7.37
CA GLY A 62 4.67 -5.84 -7.58
C GLY A 62 3.21 -5.60 -7.15
N ILE A 63 3.00 -5.05 -5.95
CA ILE A 63 1.67 -4.68 -5.45
C ILE A 63 1.02 -3.63 -6.37
N ALA A 64 1.75 -2.57 -6.74
CA ALA A 64 1.25 -1.49 -7.58
C ALA A 64 0.75 -1.99 -8.93
N THR A 65 1.58 -2.77 -9.63
CA THR A 65 1.25 -3.31 -10.95
C THR A 65 0.08 -4.29 -10.88
N PHE A 66 0.04 -5.14 -9.85
CA PHE A 66 -1.09 -6.03 -9.59
C PHE A 66 -2.38 -5.24 -9.36
N MET A 67 -2.36 -4.19 -8.54
CA MET A 67 -3.54 -3.37 -8.26
C MET A 67 -4.08 -2.69 -9.51
N LEU A 68 -3.20 -2.08 -10.32
CA LEU A 68 -3.59 -1.45 -11.57
C LEU A 68 -4.22 -2.46 -12.53
N TRP A 69 -3.67 -3.67 -12.61
CA TRP A 69 -4.23 -4.75 -13.41
C TRP A 69 -5.58 -5.24 -12.85
N ALA A 70 -5.69 -5.47 -11.54
CA ALA A 70 -6.90 -5.93 -10.85
C ALA A 70 -8.04 -4.90 -10.92
N SER A 71 -7.73 -3.61 -11.15
CA SER A 71 -8.72 -2.55 -11.34
C SER A 71 -9.67 -2.78 -12.52
N ARG A 72 -9.33 -3.70 -13.44
CA ARG A 72 -10.15 -4.07 -14.59
C ARG A 72 -11.36 -4.95 -14.20
N ASP A 73 -11.16 -5.80 -13.17
CA ASP A 73 -12.23 -6.64 -12.59
C ASP A 73 -12.11 -6.65 -11.05
N PRO A 74 -12.41 -5.52 -10.38
CA PRO A 74 -12.13 -5.34 -8.96
C PRO A 74 -12.94 -6.26 -8.05
N ARG A 75 -14.10 -6.78 -8.51
CA ARG A 75 -14.89 -7.75 -7.73
C ARG A 75 -14.18 -9.09 -7.55
N LYS A 76 -13.53 -9.56 -8.60
CA LYS A 76 -12.76 -10.80 -8.56
C LYS A 76 -11.63 -10.75 -7.53
N TYR A 77 -11.12 -9.54 -7.26
CA TYR A 77 -9.95 -9.33 -6.39
C TYR A 77 -10.29 -8.65 -5.05
N LEU A 78 -11.51 -8.83 -4.54
CA LEU A 78 -11.89 -8.31 -3.21
C LEU A 78 -10.98 -8.81 -2.09
N GLY A 79 -10.49 -10.05 -2.17
CA GLY A 79 -9.53 -10.60 -1.22
C GLY A 79 -8.22 -9.81 -1.17
N ALA A 80 -7.78 -9.28 -2.32
CA ALA A 80 -6.59 -8.44 -2.40
C ALA A 80 -6.77 -7.08 -1.67
N VAL A 81 -7.99 -6.53 -1.63
CA VAL A 81 -8.27 -5.32 -0.83
C VAL A 81 -8.04 -5.60 0.65
N TRP A 82 -8.53 -6.72 1.16
CA TRP A 82 -8.36 -7.09 2.57
C TRP A 82 -6.90 -7.40 2.90
N LEU A 83 -6.18 -8.08 2.00
CA LEU A 83 -4.76 -8.29 2.16
C LEU A 83 -4.00 -6.96 2.22
N LEU A 84 -4.30 -6.04 1.30
CA LEU A 84 -3.63 -4.74 1.29
C LEU A 84 -3.97 -3.91 2.53
N VAL A 85 -5.22 -3.88 2.97
CA VAL A 85 -5.62 -3.23 4.25
C VAL A 85 -4.80 -3.77 5.42
N TRP A 86 -4.54 -5.08 5.44
CA TRP A 86 -3.71 -5.69 6.48
C TRP A 86 -2.24 -5.31 6.34
N LEU A 87 -1.70 -5.29 5.13
CA LEU A 87 -0.33 -4.84 4.88
C LEU A 87 -0.13 -3.36 5.22
N GLU A 88 -1.10 -2.49 4.89
CA GLU A 88 -1.09 -1.08 5.30
C GLU A 88 -1.02 -0.91 6.81
N PHE A 89 -1.73 -1.75 7.54
CA PHE A 89 -1.67 -1.71 9.01
C PHE A 89 -0.33 -2.21 9.54
N MET A 90 0.18 -3.34 9.02
CA MET A 90 1.42 -3.96 9.51
C MET A 90 2.67 -3.22 9.06
N HIS A 91 2.80 -2.97 7.73
CA HIS A 91 3.99 -2.35 7.14
C HIS A 91 3.90 -0.83 7.07
N GLY A 92 2.69 -0.26 7.16
CA GLY A 92 2.52 1.18 7.17
C GLY A 92 2.43 1.70 8.61
N VAL A 93 1.33 1.40 9.31
CA VAL A 93 1.10 2.02 10.62
C VAL A 93 2.06 1.52 11.69
N LEU A 94 2.21 0.19 11.85
CA LEU A 94 3.03 -0.37 12.92
C LEU A 94 4.53 -0.19 12.67
N ASP A 95 4.97 -0.33 11.42
CA ASP A 95 6.37 -0.12 11.04
C ASP A 95 6.78 1.34 11.20
N ASP A 96 5.95 2.28 10.75
CA ASP A 96 6.20 3.71 10.92
C ASP A 96 6.30 4.11 12.41
N ILE A 97 5.42 3.57 13.26
CA ILE A 97 5.51 3.77 14.71
C ILE A 97 6.83 3.23 15.26
N TYR A 98 7.24 2.04 14.82
CA TYR A 98 8.52 1.44 15.20
C TYR A 98 9.71 2.32 14.78
N LEU A 99 9.70 2.83 13.56
CA LEU A 99 10.76 3.69 13.02
C LEU A 99 10.86 5.01 13.79
N ILE A 100 9.72 5.65 14.10
CA ILE A 100 9.68 6.84 14.96
C ILE A 100 10.29 6.56 16.33
N ALA A 101 9.93 5.42 16.94
CA ALA A 101 10.47 5.03 18.24
C ALA A 101 11.98 4.76 18.22
N ASN A 102 12.55 4.45 17.05
CA ASN A 102 13.98 4.23 16.84
C ASN A 102 14.74 5.45 16.29
N GLY A 103 14.14 6.64 16.33
CA GLY A 103 14.81 7.90 16.04
C GLY A 103 14.84 8.33 14.59
N TYR A 104 14.03 7.69 13.73
CA TYR A 104 13.80 8.15 12.34
C TYR A 104 12.94 9.42 12.32
N ASP A 105 12.84 10.10 11.15
CA ASP A 105 12.09 11.34 10.99
C ASP A 105 10.61 11.20 11.36
N ALA A 106 10.26 11.63 12.57
CA ALA A 106 8.90 11.52 13.08
C ALA A 106 7.88 12.28 12.24
N VAL A 107 8.24 13.41 11.62
CA VAL A 107 7.31 14.23 10.84
C VAL A 107 6.93 13.52 9.55
N GLY A 108 7.91 12.99 8.84
CA GLY A 108 7.70 12.23 7.61
C GLY A 108 6.85 10.98 7.87
N TYR A 109 7.20 10.19 8.88
CA TYR A 109 6.47 8.96 9.20
C TYR A 109 5.05 9.20 9.73
N ILE A 110 4.79 10.29 10.47
CA ILE A 110 3.42 10.66 10.84
C ILE A 110 2.56 10.97 9.60
N VAL A 111 3.13 11.66 8.60
CA VAL A 111 2.42 11.90 7.33
C VAL A 111 2.10 10.58 6.63
N PHE A 112 3.05 9.63 6.60
CA PHE A 112 2.81 8.30 6.02
C PHE A 112 1.75 7.51 6.81
N ILE A 113 1.75 7.52 8.13
CA ILE A 113 0.69 6.91 8.96
C ILE A 113 -0.69 7.44 8.56
N ILE A 114 -0.82 8.76 8.37
CA ILE A 114 -2.09 9.35 7.93
C ILE A 114 -2.51 8.81 6.56
N ILE A 115 -1.58 8.72 5.61
CA ILE A 115 -1.83 8.16 4.28
C ILE A 115 -2.28 6.70 4.39
N HIS A 116 -1.58 5.86 5.17
CA HIS A 116 -1.92 4.46 5.42
C HIS A 116 -3.34 4.33 6.01
N LEU A 117 -3.69 5.14 7.00
CA LEU A 117 -5.03 5.15 7.58
C LEU A 117 -6.11 5.53 6.56
N VAL A 118 -5.85 6.50 5.68
CA VAL A 118 -6.77 6.87 4.59
C VAL A 118 -6.96 5.70 3.62
N ILE A 119 -5.89 5.02 3.24
CA ILE A 119 -5.96 3.84 2.36
C ILE A 119 -6.77 2.71 3.02
N ILE A 120 -6.51 2.43 4.31
CA ILE A 120 -7.23 1.42 5.10
C ILE A 120 -8.73 1.74 5.14
N VAL A 121 -9.10 2.93 5.59
CA VAL A 121 -10.51 3.32 5.77
C VAL A 121 -11.25 3.28 4.43
N THR A 122 -10.68 3.88 3.41
CA THR A 122 -11.31 3.91 2.08
C THR A 122 -11.38 2.52 1.43
N GLY A 123 -10.39 1.66 1.64
CA GLY A 123 -10.37 0.27 1.19
C GLY A 123 -11.47 -0.57 1.85
N VAL A 124 -11.60 -0.49 3.18
CA VAL A 124 -12.65 -1.18 3.94
C VAL A 124 -14.04 -0.71 3.48
N MET A 125 -14.23 0.59 3.31
CA MET A 125 -15.51 1.14 2.83
C MET A 125 -15.85 0.66 1.42
N ALA A 126 -14.89 0.67 0.51
CA ALA A 126 -15.07 0.23 -0.88
C ALA A 126 -15.37 -1.29 -0.96
N ALA A 127 -14.66 -2.11 -0.17
CA ALA A 127 -14.87 -3.55 -0.12
C ALA A 127 -16.24 -3.92 0.45
N ARG A 128 -16.65 -3.30 1.57
CA ARG A 128 -17.98 -3.53 2.18
C ARG A 128 -19.10 -3.16 1.24
N GLN A 129 -18.99 -2.01 0.56
CA GLN A 129 -20.00 -1.58 -0.40
C GLN A 129 -20.12 -2.55 -1.60
N ALA A 130 -18.98 -3.04 -2.10
CA ALA A 130 -18.97 -4.01 -3.20
C ALA A 130 -19.59 -5.36 -2.80
N SER A 131 -19.34 -5.81 -1.56
CA SER A 131 -19.93 -7.04 -1.02
C SER A 131 -21.45 -6.93 -0.85
N ALA A 132 -21.95 -5.82 -0.31
CA ALA A 132 -23.38 -5.60 -0.15
C ALA A 132 -24.14 -5.65 -1.50
N GLN A 133 -23.60 -5.01 -2.54
CA GLN A 133 -24.15 -5.05 -3.89
C GLN A 133 -24.17 -6.44 -4.55
N ALA A 134 -23.43 -7.42 -4.04
CA ALA A 134 -23.42 -8.78 -4.54
C ALA A 134 -24.56 -9.65 -3.93
N VAL A 135 -25.10 -9.27 -2.79
CA VAL A 135 -26.13 -10.04 -2.06
C VAL A 135 -27.54 -9.74 -2.57
N GLU A 136 -27.84 -8.46 -2.92
CA GLU A 136 -29.16 -8.04 -3.38
C GLU A 136 -29.74 -8.84 -4.57
N PRO A 137 -29.00 -9.14 -5.65
CA PRO A 137 -29.53 -9.90 -6.77
C PRO A 137 -29.91 -11.35 -6.41
N ARG A 138 -29.20 -11.98 -5.48
CA ARG A 138 -29.46 -13.36 -5.06
C ARG A 138 -30.77 -13.48 -4.28
N GLN A 139 -31.08 -12.52 -3.43
CA GLN A 139 -32.33 -12.50 -2.67
C GLN A 139 -33.55 -12.24 -3.58
N ALA A 140 -33.40 -11.34 -4.56
CA ALA A 140 -34.49 -11.07 -5.52
C ALA A 140 -34.86 -12.27 -6.40
N VAL A 141 -33.88 -13.13 -6.73
CA VAL A 141 -34.10 -14.37 -7.50
C VAL A 141 -34.76 -15.45 -6.62
N SER A 142 -34.38 -15.59 -5.36
CA SER A 142 -34.97 -16.59 -4.45
C SER A 142 -36.44 -16.31 -4.14
N LEU A 143 -36.82 -15.04 -3.99
CA LEU A 143 -38.19 -14.60 -3.74
C LEU A 143 -39.13 -14.75 -4.96
N ARG A 144 -38.57 -14.87 -6.18
CA ARG A 144 -39.37 -15.12 -7.38
C ARG A 144 -39.55 -16.61 -7.70
N ALA A 145 -38.79 -17.48 -7.04
CA ALA A 145 -38.82 -18.93 -7.22
C ALA A 145 -39.66 -19.66 -6.16
N SER A 146 -40.17 -18.93 -5.15
CA SER A 146 -41.12 -19.40 -4.11
C SER A 146 -42.54 -18.96 -4.44
#